data_08f33ec0cfa3f93df19e39b94e6702d0
#
_entry.id   08f33ec0cfa3f93df19e39b94e6702d0
#
_cell.length_a   1.000
_cell.length_b   1.000
_cell.length_c   1.000
_cell.angle_alpha   90.00
_cell.angle_beta   90.00
_cell.angle_gamma   90.00
#
_symmetry.space_group_name_H-M   'P 1'
#
loop_
_entity.id
_entity.type
_entity.pdbx_description
1 polymer ?
#
loop_
_entity_poly.entity_id
_entity_poly.type
_entity_poly.pdbx_seq_one_letter_code
_entity_poly.pdbx_strand_id
1 'polypeptide(L)'
;MMHFIEFIFRWSHVLFGMVWIGMLYYFNFVQTEYFKEAEADAKADAMKKLAPRALWWFRWGAMFTFLSGLYLLHAIGATRDFDGQPLIWVGALAGIFMFLNVWLIIWPKQQVVLGMKEGDGPSSAAKAGLASRTNTLLSGPMLFGMLGSKHLFIADAGGTGFYACIA
;
A
#
# COMPACT_ATOMS: atom_id res chain seq x y z
N MET A 1 4.01 -7.76 29.28
CA MET A 1 2.75 -7.74 28.50
C MET A 1 2.80 -6.74 27.34
N MET A 2 3.22 -5.49 27.55
CA MET A 2 3.32 -4.47 26.49
C MET A 2 4.18 -4.88 25.29
N HIS A 3 5.38 -5.43 25.51
CA HIS A 3 6.26 -5.90 24.43
C HIS A 3 5.65 -7.00 23.56
N PHE A 4 4.84 -7.90 24.16
CA PHE A 4 4.16 -8.94 23.40
C PHE A 4 3.05 -8.37 22.49
N ILE A 5 2.28 -7.40 22.97
CA ILE A 5 1.25 -6.73 22.17
C ILE A 5 1.91 -5.99 21.01
N GLU A 6 2.97 -5.25 21.27
CA GLU A 6 3.72 -4.53 20.23
C GLU A 6 4.29 -5.50 19.18
N PHE A 7 4.82 -6.64 19.59
CA PHE A 7 5.26 -7.70 18.68
C PHE A 7 4.14 -8.20 17.78
N ILE A 8 2.96 -8.49 18.33
CA ILE A 8 1.78 -8.94 17.56
C ILE A 8 1.36 -7.89 16.53
N PHE A 9 1.36 -6.62 16.89
CA PHE A 9 1.05 -5.55 15.93
C PHE A 9 2.11 -5.41 14.84
N ARG A 10 3.41 -5.55 15.15
CA ARG A 10 4.49 -5.57 14.15
C ARG A 10 4.36 -6.76 13.20
N TRP A 11 4.15 -7.94 13.76
CA TRP A 11 3.93 -9.16 12.97
C TRP A 11 2.71 -9.02 12.06
N SER A 12 1.59 -8.57 12.57
CA SER A 12 0.36 -8.33 11.79
C SER A 12 0.60 -7.29 10.69
N HIS A 13 1.29 -6.19 11.00
CA HIS A 13 1.60 -5.14 10.04
C HIS A 13 2.43 -5.67 8.86
N VAL A 14 3.45 -6.46 9.14
CA VAL A 14 4.28 -7.08 8.10
C VAL A 14 3.47 -8.09 7.29
N LEU A 15 2.70 -8.96 7.95
CA LEU A 15 1.91 -10.01 7.30
C LEU A 15 0.87 -9.41 6.33
N PHE A 16 0.07 -8.46 6.81
CA PHE A 16 -0.93 -7.81 5.96
C PHE A 16 -0.31 -6.85 4.94
N GLY A 17 0.85 -6.27 5.26
CA GLY A 17 1.66 -5.49 4.33
C GLY A 17 2.14 -6.33 3.14
N MET A 18 2.61 -7.56 3.37
CA MET A 18 2.96 -8.49 2.29
C MET A 18 1.76 -8.81 1.40
N VAL A 19 0.58 -9.05 2.00
CA VAL A 19 -0.65 -9.28 1.24
C VAL A 19 -1.00 -8.05 0.40
N TRP A 20 -0.99 -6.87 0.98
CA TRP A 20 -1.34 -5.62 0.29
C TRP A 20 -0.39 -5.32 -0.87
N ILE A 21 0.91 -5.29 -0.61
CA ILE A 21 1.92 -4.95 -1.61
C ILE A 21 2.06 -6.06 -2.66
N GLY A 22 2.00 -7.33 -2.24
CA GLY A 22 2.02 -8.46 -3.17
C GLY A 22 0.85 -8.42 -4.16
N MET A 23 -0.36 -8.14 -3.67
CA MET A 23 -1.54 -7.98 -4.55
C MET A 23 -1.45 -6.75 -5.44
N LEU A 24 -0.87 -5.64 -4.94
CA LEU A 24 -0.61 -4.45 -5.76
C LEU A 24 0.29 -4.77 -6.96
N TYR A 25 1.38 -5.49 -6.72
CA TYR A 25 2.33 -5.89 -7.76
C TYR A 25 1.73 -6.94 -8.70
N TYR A 26 0.97 -7.89 -8.16
CA TYR A 26 0.20 -8.83 -8.97
C TYR A 26 -0.70 -8.12 -9.97
N PHE A 27 -1.51 -7.14 -9.55
CA PHE A 27 -2.39 -6.40 -10.46
C PHE A 27 -1.63 -5.64 -11.53
N ASN A 28 -0.50 -4.99 -11.19
CA ASN A 28 0.21 -4.10 -12.11
C ASN A 28 1.19 -4.83 -13.02
N PHE A 29 1.83 -5.91 -12.57
CA PHE A 29 2.89 -6.58 -13.32
C PHE A 29 2.49 -7.96 -13.85
N VAL A 30 1.51 -8.63 -13.26
CA VAL A 30 1.10 -9.96 -13.68
C VAL A 30 -0.25 -9.92 -14.39
N GLN A 31 -1.30 -9.48 -13.70
CA GLN A 31 -2.65 -9.51 -14.25
C GLN A 31 -2.81 -8.57 -15.45
N THR A 32 -2.22 -7.37 -15.39
CA THR A 32 -2.29 -6.41 -16.50
C THR A 32 -1.64 -6.96 -17.76
N GLU A 33 -0.47 -7.61 -17.64
CA GLU A 33 0.20 -8.23 -18.79
C GLU A 33 -0.59 -9.43 -19.31
N TYR A 34 -1.04 -10.32 -18.44
CA TYR A 34 -1.88 -11.44 -18.80
C TYR A 34 -3.13 -11.01 -19.61
N PHE A 35 -3.79 -9.92 -19.21
CA PHE A 35 -5.00 -9.44 -19.88
C PHE A 35 -4.77 -8.81 -21.28
N LYS A 36 -3.52 -8.55 -21.67
CA LYS A 36 -3.17 -8.14 -23.02
C LYS A 36 -3.13 -9.34 -24.00
N GLU A 37 -2.77 -10.50 -23.47
CA GLU A 37 -2.53 -11.73 -24.26
C GLU A 37 -3.70 -12.72 -24.14
N ALA A 38 -4.50 -12.63 -23.07
CA ALA A 38 -5.57 -13.57 -22.80
C ALA A 38 -6.72 -13.45 -23.80
N GLU A 39 -7.25 -14.59 -24.23
CA GLU A 39 -8.48 -14.69 -25.00
C GLU A 39 -9.66 -14.04 -24.26
N ALA A 40 -10.63 -13.51 -25.02
CA ALA A 40 -11.74 -12.74 -24.47
C ALA A 40 -12.52 -13.50 -23.37
N ASP A 41 -12.77 -14.80 -23.59
CA ASP A 41 -13.49 -15.63 -22.62
C ASP A 41 -12.69 -15.87 -21.35
N ALA A 42 -11.38 -16.10 -21.46
CA ALA A 42 -10.49 -16.29 -20.32
C ALA A 42 -10.41 -14.99 -19.48
N LYS A 43 -10.31 -13.85 -20.14
CA LYS A 43 -10.34 -12.54 -19.50
C LYS A 43 -11.66 -12.27 -18.78
N ALA A 44 -12.80 -12.59 -19.44
CA ALA A 44 -14.12 -12.43 -18.85
C ALA A 44 -14.30 -13.34 -17.61
N ASP A 45 -13.85 -14.58 -17.66
CA ASP A 45 -13.90 -15.52 -16.52
C ASP A 45 -13.02 -15.05 -15.36
N ALA A 46 -11.79 -14.61 -15.64
CA ALA A 46 -10.90 -14.05 -14.63
C ALA A 46 -11.47 -12.77 -13.97
N MET A 47 -12.08 -11.88 -14.75
CA MET A 47 -12.75 -10.69 -14.21
C MET A 47 -13.95 -11.04 -13.34
N LYS A 48 -14.69 -12.10 -13.68
CA LYS A 48 -15.88 -12.53 -12.92
C LYS A 48 -15.53 -13.29 -11.65
N LYS A 49 -14.50 -14.15 -11.67
CA LYS A 49 -14.22 -15.10 -10.59
C LYS A 49 -12.97 -14.77 -9.78
N LEU A 50 -11.90 -14.35 -10.43
CA LEU A 50 -10.60 -14.13 -9.79
C LEU A 50 -10.48 -12.70 -9.26
N ALA A 51 -10.78 -11.68 -10.07
CA ALA A 51 -10.58 -10.29 -9.71
C ALA A 51 -11.34 -9.86 -8.43
N PRO A 52 -12.61 -10.25 -8.18
CA PRO A 52 -13.29 -9.89 -6.94
C PRO A 52 -12.62 -10.45 -5.68
N ARG A 53 -12.08 -11.69 -5.76
CA ARG A 53 -11.35 -12.34 -4.65
C ARG A 53 -10.03 -11.65 -4.39
N ALA A 54 -9.27 -11.38 -5.44
CA ALA A 54 -7.99 -10.69 -5.37
C ALA A 54 -8.15 -9.28 -4.80
N LEU A 55 -9.16 -8.52 -5.24
CA LEU A 55 -9.50 -7.19 -4.72
C LEU A 55 -9.98 -7.23 -3.26
N TRP A 56 -10.62 -8.32 -2.81
CA TRP A 56 -10.99 -8.50 -1.41
C TRP A 56 -9.75 -8.57 -0.52
N TRP A 57 -8.79 -9.43 -0.86
CA TRP A 57 -7.52 -9.54 -0.13
C TRP A 57 -6.70 -8.26 -0.18
N PHE A 58 -6.65 -7.61 -1.34
CA PHE A 58 -5.95 -6.34 -1.53
C PHE A 58 -6.44 -5.25 -0.58
N ARG A 59 -7.75 -4.98 -0.56
CA ARG A 59 -8.30 -3.89 0.25
C ARG A 59 -8.26 -4.18 1.75
N TRP A 60 -8.51 -5.44 2.16
CA TRP A 60 -8.45 -5.81 3.57
C TRP A 60 -6.99 -5.92 4.05
N GLY A 61 -6.08 -6.38 3.22
CA GLY A 61 -4.65 -6.26 3.47
C GLY A 61 -4.24 -4.82 3.75
N ALA A 62 -4.66 -3.88 2.89
CA ALA A 62 -4.44 -2.45 3.10
C ALA A 62 -5.05 -1.94 4.43
N MET A 63 -6.29 -2.34 4.75
CA MET A 63 -6.96 -1.94 5.98
C MET A 63 -6.20 -2.39 7.23
N PHE A 64 -5.87 -3.68 7.34
CA PHE A 64 -5.19 -4.20 8.51
C PHE A 64 -3.75 -3.69 8.63
N THR A 65 -3.05 -3.48 7.51
CA THR A 65 -1.75 -2.81 7.51
C THR A 65 -1.87 -1.39 8.04
N PHE A 66 -2.86 -0.63 7.57
CA PHE A 66 -3.08 0.74 8.00
C PHE A 66 -3.38 0.82 9.50
N LEU A 67 -4.36 0.04 10.00
CA LEU A 67 -4.75 0.05 11.41
C LEU A 67 -3.60 -0.37 12.34
N SER A 68 -2.88 -1.42 12.00
CA SER A 68 -1.70 -1.84 12.78
C SER A 68 -0.58 -0.81 12.71
N GLY A 69 -0.41 -0.14 11.57
CA GLY A 69 0.57 0.95 11.39
C GLY A 69 0.27 2.17 12.28
N LEU A 70 -0.99 2.57 12.42
CA LEU A 70 -1.38 3.65 13.33
C LEU A 70 -1.01 3.34 14.79
N TYR A 71 -1.29 2.13 15.24
CA TYR A 71 -0.87 1.70 16.57
C TYR A 71 0.65 1.74 16.71
N LEU A 72 1.40 1.23 15.74
CA LEU A 72 2.86 1.21 15.79
C LEU A 72 3.47 2.59 15.79
N LEU A 73 2.95 3.55 15.00
CA LEU A 73 3.39 4.94 15.04
C LEU A 73 3.25 5.55 16.43
N HIS A 74 2.15 5.25 17.10
CA HIS A 74 1.96 5.68 18.50
C HIS A 74 2.92 4.98 19.46
N ALA A 75 3.06 3.66 19.36
CA ALA A 75 3.88 2.83 20.23
C ALA A 75 5.39 3.18 20.17
N ILE A 76 5.90 3.51 18.98
CA ILE A 76 7.31 3.93 18.81
C ILE A 76 7.56 5.40 19.20
N GLY A 77 6.54 6.14 19.59
CA GLY A 77 6.65 7.54 19.98
C GLY A 77 6.79 8.54 18.82
N ALA A 78 6.68 8.09 17.54
CA ALA A 78 6.82 8.96 16.38
C ALA A 78 5.81 10.12 16.36
N THR A 79 4.64 9.94 16.96
CA THR A 79 3.62 10.98 17.10
C THR A 79 3.98 12.08 18.12
N ARG A 80 4.98 11.84 18.98
CA ARG A 80 5.46 12.79 20.00
C ARG A 80 6.77 13.44 19.61
N ASP A 81 7.57 12.76 18.79
CA ASP A 81 8.87 13.21 18.31
C ASP A 81 8.92 13.10 16.79
N PHE A 82 8.30 14.08 16.14
CA PHE A 82 8.21 14.13 14.68
C PHE A 82 9.58 14.36 14.04
N ASP A 83 10.34 15.30 14.58
CA ASP A 83 11.63 15.73 14.00
C ASP A 83 12.73 14.69 14.20
N GLY A 84 12.64 13.89 15.28
CA GLY A 84 13.61 12.83 15.57
C GLY A 84 13.45 11.57 14.72
N GLN A 85 12.37 11.46 13.95
CA GLN A 85 12.08 10.24 13.18
C GLN A 85 11.58 10.52 11.74
N PRO A 86 12.32 11.29 10.92
CA PRO A 86 11.82 11.75 9.61
C PRO A 86 11.57 10.59 8.63
N LEU A 87 12.38 9.54 8.65
CA LEU A 87 12.25 8.40 7.73
C LEU A 87 10.96 7.62 7.94
N ILE A 88 10.56 7.39 9.21
CA ILE A 88 9.30 6.69 9.46
C ILE A 88 8.10 7.49 8.94
N TRP A 89 8.17 8.82 8.98
CA TRP A 89 7.11 9.67 8.45
C TRP A 89 7.03 9.66 6.92
N VAL A 90 8.16 9.55 6.21
CA VAL A 90 8.16 9.30 4.76
C VAL A 90 7.39 8.02 4.44
N GLY A 91 7.69 6.94 5.15
CA GLY A 91 6.99 5.66 4.99
C GLY A 91 5.50 5.75 5.36
N ALA A 92 5.19 6.38 6.49
CA ALA A 92 3.83 6.50 6.99
C ALA A 92 2.95 7.35 6.07
N LEU A 93 3.42 8.52 5.62
CA LEU A 93 2.67 9.39 4.71
C LEU A 93 2.41 8.70 3.37
N ALA A 94 3.43 8.07 2.78
CA ALA A 94 3.24 7.30 1.56
C ALA A 94 2.21 6.17 1.76
N GLY A 95 2.27 5.44 2.86
CA GLY A 95 1.30 4.40 3.21
C GLY A 95 -0.12 4.95 3.40
N ILE A 96 -0.28 6.11 4.04
CA ILE A 96 -1.58 6.78 4.19
C ILE A 96 -2.16 7.15 2.81
N PHE A 97 -1.37 7.79 1.94
CA PHE A 97 -1.83 8.13 0.59
C PHE A 97 -2.21 6.88 -0.21
N MET A 98 -1.41 5.83 -0.15
CA MET A 98 -1.71 4.56 -0.80
C MET A 98 -3.01 3.94 -0.26
N PHE A 99 -3.23 3.97 1.04
CA PHE A 99 -4.47 3.49 1.68
C PHE A 99 -5.69 4.29 1.21
N LEU A 100 -5.60 5.62 1.19
CA LEU A 100 -6.68 6.49 0.71
C LEU A 100 -6.99 6.20 -0.76
N ASN A 101 -5.99 6.02 -1.61
CA ASN A 101 -6.18 5.61 -3.00
C ASN A 101 -6.95 4.28 -3.12
N VAL A 102 -6.64 3.29 -2.27
CA VAL A 102 -7.35 2.00 -2.29
C VAL A 102 -8.83 2.18 -1.99
N TRP A 103 -9.17 2.93 -0.93
CA TRP A 103 -10.54 2.99 -0.44
C TRP A 103 -11.39 4.06 -1.12
N LEU A 104 -10.81 5.18 -1.52
CA LEU A 104 -11.55 6.31 -2.09
C LEU A 104 -11.55 6.31 -3.63
N ILE A 105 -10.57 5.66 -4.27
CA ILE A 105 -10.43 5.68 -5.73
C ILE A 105 -10.51 4.27 -6.30
N ILE A 106 -9.58 3.39 -5.96
CA ILE A 106 -9.47 2.07 -6.60
C ILE A 106 -10.73 1.25 -6.36
N TRP A 107 -11.14 1.07 -5.11
CA TRP A 107 -12.29 0.22 -4.79
C TRP A 107 -13.60 0.73 -5.38
N PRO A 108 -14.01 2.02 -5.24
CA PRO A 108 -15.24 2.49 -5.86
C PRO A 108 -15.25 2.35 -7.39
N LYS A 109 -14.11 2.57 -8.04
CA LYS A 109 -14.01 2.43 -9.50
C LYS A 109 -14.00 0.96 -9.94
N GLN A 110 -13.37 0.08 -9.18
CA GLN A 110 -13.43 -1.36 -9.44
C GLN A 110 -14.85 -1.94 -9.26
N GLN A 111 -15.67 -1.40 -8.38
CA GLN A 111 -17.08 -1.80 -8.27
C GLN A 111 -17.86 -1.55 -9.57
N VAL A 112 -17.56 -0.45 -10.27
CA VAL A 112 -18.16 -0.15 -11.59
C VAL A 112 -17.61 -1.12 -12.65
N VAL A 113 -16.29 -1.32 -12.68
CA VAL A 113 -15.65 -2.25 -13.65
C VAL A 113 -16.14 -3.68 -13.49
N LEU A 114 -16.45 -4.11 -12.27
CA LEU A 114 -16.99 -5.44 -11.95
C LEU A 114 -18.52 -5.54 -12.12
N GLY A 115 -19.19 -4.47 -12.53
CA GLY A 115 -20.65 -4.45 -12.69
C GLY A 115 -21.44 -4.47 -11.37
N MET A 116 -20.79 -4.16 -10.24
CA MET A 116 -21.45 -4.07 -8.93
C MET A 116 -22.14 -2.72 -8.74
N LYS A 117 -21.76 -1.71 -9.51
CA LYS A 117 -22.37 -0.37 -9.52
C LYS A 117 -22.50 0.13 -10.95
N GLU A 118 -23.53 0.93 -11.19
CA GLU A 118 -23.71 1.64 -12.47
C GLU A 118 -22.62 2.70 -12.64
N GLY A 119 -22.22 2.93 -13.90
CA GLY A 119 -21.26 3.97 -14.26
C GLY A 119 -20.50 3.66 -15.55
N ASP A 120 -19.65 4.60 -15.94
CA ASP A 120 -18.76 4.45 -17.10
C ASP A 120 -17.59 3.49 -16.76
N GLY A 121 -17.68 2.27 -17.28
CA GLY A 121 -16.68 1.20 -17.08
C GLY A 121 -15.27 1.58 -17.57
N PRO A 122 -15.11 2.01 -18.83
CA PRO A 122 -13.83 2.44 -19.39
C PRO A 122 -13.14 3.56 -18.59
N SER A 123 -13.86 4.64 -18.27
CA SER A 123 -13.34 5.74 -17.46
C SER A 123 -12.96 5.28 -16.03
N SER A 124 -13.80 4.42 -15.42
CA SER A 124 -13.52 3.86 -14.10
C SER A 124 -12.29 2.96 -14.09
N ALA A 125 -12.11 2.12 -15.12
CA ALA A 125 -10.92 1.28 -15.28
C ALA A 125 -9.65 2.13 -15.41
N ALA A 126 -9.68 3.19 -16.22
CA ALA A 126 -8.55 4.11 -16.39
C ALA A 126 -8.16 4.80 -15.07
N LYS A 127 -9.14 5.30 -14.29
CA LYS A 127 -8.90 5.96 -13.00
C LYS A 127 -8.36 4.99 -11.94
N ALA A 128 -8.95 3.79 -11.85
CA ALA A 128 -8.46 2.75 -10.95
C ALA A 128 -7.03 2.33 -11.31
N GLY A 129 -6.73 2.16 -12.60
CA GLY A 129 -5.41 1.81 -13.10
C GLY A 129 -4.36 2.89 -12.81
N LEU A 130 -4.72 4.18 -12.99
CA LEU A 130 -3.82 5.27 -12.64
C LEU A 130 -3.50 5.30 -11.14
N ALA A 131 -4.52 5.23 -10.28
CA ALA A 131 -4.33 5.20 -8.83
C ALA A 131 -3.52 3.98 -8.38
N SER A 132 -3.72 2.81 -9.00
CA SER A 132 -2.95 1.60 -8.72
C SER A 132 -1.48 1.76 -9.10
N ARG A 133 -1.17 2.32 -10.28
CA ARG A 133 0.23 2.63 -10.68
C ARG A 133 0.89 3.67 -9.77
N THR A 134 0.14 4.69 -9.35
CA THR A 134 0.62 5.65 -8.36
C THR A 134 1.00 4.97 -7.04
N ASN A 135 0.15 4.04 -6.57
CA ASN A 135 0.48 3.24 -5.39
C ASN A 135 1.72 2.36 -5.59
N THR A 136 1.90 1.79 -6.77
CA THR A 136 3.10 1.01 -7.10
C THR A 136 4.36 1.89 -7.01
N LEU A 137 4.31 3.11 -7.53
CA LEU A 137 5.42 4.07 -7.41
C LEU A 137 5.68 4.46 -5.95
N LEU A 138 4.64 4.76 -5.18
CA LEU A 138 4.75 5.14 -3.77
C LEU A 138 5.21 3.99 -2.86
N SER A 139 5.05 2.73 -3.28
CA SER A 139 5.45 1.58 -2.49
C SER A 139 6.97 1.52 -2.24
N GLY A 140 7.79 2.01 -3.17
CA GLY A 140 9.24 2.11 -3.00
C GLY A 140 9.63 3.03 -1.84
N PRO A 141 9.30 4.34 -1.90
CA PRO A 141 9.54 5.28 -0.79
C PRO A 141 8.89 4.83 0.52
N MET A 142 7.69 4.24 0.46
CA MET A 142 7.02 3.71 1.65
C MET A 142 7.85 2.64 2.34
N LEU A 143 8.28 1.61 1.61
CA LEU A 143 9.10 0.53 2.16
C LEU A 143 10.47 1.04 2.62
N PHE A 144 11.10 1.95 1.85
CA PHE A 144 12.36 2.56 2.23
C PHE A 144 12.24 3.31 3.56
N GLY A 145 11.22 4.14 3.75
CA GLY A 145 10.98 4.86 4.99
C GLY A 145 10.71 3.93 6.18
N MET A 146 9.90 2.88 5.97
CA MET A 146 9.60 1.89 7.03
C MET A 146 10.86 1.13 7.48
N LEU A 147 11.67 0.64 6.55
CA LEU A 147 12.89 -0.10 6.85
C LEU A 147 14.02 0.83 7.31
N GLY A 148 14.20 1.95 6.61
CA GLY A 148 15.27 2.91 6.88
C GLY A 148 15.19 3.50 8.28
N SER A 149 13.98 3.70 8.82
CA SER A 149 13.78 4.23 10.17
C SER A 149 14.43 3.39 11.29
N LYS A 150 14.76 2.12 11.03
CA LYS A 150 15.37 1.21 12.00
C LYS A 150 16.75 0.69 11.59
N HIS A 151 17.07 0.77 10.30
CA HIS A 151 18.31 0.17 9.77
C HIS A 151 19.29 1.17 9.17
N LEU A 152 18.84 2.37 8.82
CA LEU A 152 19.72 3.44 8.41
C LEU A 152 20.04 4.30 9.63
N PHE A 153 21.26 4.16 10.15
CA PHE A 153 21.80 5.04 11.18
C PHE A 153 22.17 6.39 10.54
N ILE A 154 21.19 7.26 10.37
CA ILE A 154 21.42 8.69 10.07
C ILE A 154 21.64 9.44 11.38
N ALA A 155 21.97 8.72 12.44
CA ALA A 155 22.31 9.27 13.74
C ALA A 155 23.71 9.89 13.68
N ASP A 156 23.85 11.07 14.19
CA ASP A 156 25.04 11.83 14.53
C ASP A 156 25.57 12.88 13.54
N ALA A 157 24.93 13.09 12.40
CA ALA A 157 25.22 14.30 11.63
C ALA A 157 24.10 15.34 11.90
N GLY A 158 24.11 15.94 13.06
CA GLY A 158 23.19 16.99 13.52
C GLY A 158 22.31 17.65 12.45
N GLY A 159 21.15 17.08 12.16
CA GLY A 159 20.14 17.59 11.22
C GLY A 159 20.56 17.70 9.74
N THR A 160 21.84 17.76 9.44
CA THR A 160 22.37 17.97 8.09
C THR A 160 22.64 16.66 7.34
N GLY A 161 22.74 15.53 8.04
CA GLY A 161 23.06 14.22 7.43
C GLY A 161 21.95 13.67 6.52
N PHE A 162 20.69 14.00 6.78
CA PHE A 162 19.59 13.57 5.92
C PHE A 162 19.62 14.25 4.55
N TYR A 163 19.96 15.53 4.51
CA TYR A 163 20.06 16.28 3.25
C TYR A 163 21.28 15.88 2.42
N ALA A 164 22.35 15.43 3.04
CA ALA A 164 23.56 14.96 2.36
C ALA A 164 23.37 13.59 1.65
N CYS A 165 22.37 12.78 2.05
CA CYS A 165 22.05 11.51 1.39
C CYS A 165 21.12 11.67 0.18
N ILE A 166 20.52 12.85 -0.03
CA ILE A 166 19.54 13.13 -1.09
C ILE A 166 20.13 14.07 -2.16
N ALA A 167 21.24 14.72 -1.86
CA ALA A 167 21.98 15.56 -2.79
C ALA A 167 23.04 14.77 -3.56
#